data_8bcf502dc20ae9b30b79b1c1775ccf40
#
_entry.id   8bcf502dc20ae9b30b79b1c1775ccf40
#
_cell.length_a   1.000
_cell.length_b   1.000
_cell.length_c   1.000
_cell.angle_alpha   90.00
_cell.angle_beta   90.00
_cell.angle_gamma   90.00
#
_symmetry.space_group_name_H-M   'P 1'
#
loop_
_entity.id
_entity.type
_entity.pdbx_description
1 polymer ?
#
loop_
_entity_poly.entity_id
_entity_poly.type
_entity_poly.pdbx_seq_one_letter_code
_entity_poly.pdbx_strand_id
1 'polypeptide(L)'
;SVAAGAHALFLPHGLGHAMGMDVHDMEALGQVNVGYDDETRPSDQFGLASLRFGRRLEVGHVVTDEPGIYFIPDLIDLWRAEGTNSDFLNFDAIESYKDFGGIRIEDDLLITADGCRFLGTELVPYHSDDVEAFLAR
;
A
#
# COMPACT_ATOMS: atom_id res chain seq x y z
N SER A 1 -3.97 15.97 4.13
CA SER A 1 -4.43 15.02 3.10
C SER A 1 -4.50 13.58 3.63
N VAL A 2 -3.44 13.00 4.23
CA VAL A 2 -3.47 11.61 4.74
C VAL A 2 -4.47 11.47 5.88
N ALA A 3 -4.45 12.35 6.88
CA ALA A 3 -5.41 12.33 7.98
C ALA A 3 -6.88 12.48 7.55
N ALA A 4 -7.13 13.16 6.42
CA ALA A 4 -8.46 13.28 5.83
C ALA A 4 -8.82 12.08 4.92
N GLY A 5 -7.91 11.15 4.70
CA GLY A 5 -8.11 9.99 3.83
C GLY A 5 -8.00 10.25 2.33
N ALA A 6 -7.59 11.46 1.90
CA ALA A 6 -7.51 11.80 0.47
C ALA A 6 -6.55 10.89 -0.33
N HIS A 7 -5.51 10.35 0.32
CA HIS A 7 -4.57 9.41 -0.28
C HIS A 7 -5.24 8.11 -0.74
N ALA A 8 -6.32 7.72 -0.08
CA ALA A 8 -7.01 6.46 -0.35
C ALA A 8 -7.72 6.42 -1.72
N LEU A 9 -7.86 7.58 -2.40
CA LEU A 9 -8.29 7.60 -3.79
C LEU A 9 -7.28 6.86 -4.70
N PHE A 10 -5.99 6.92 -4.35
CA PHE A 10 -4.89 6.36 -5.15
C PHE A 10 -4.23 5.14 -4.51
N LEU A 11 -4.27 5.03 -3.19
CA LEU A 11 -3.74 3.90 -2.41
C LEU A 11 -4.82 3.42 -1.43
N PRO A 12 -5.79 2.60 -1.89
CA PRO A 12 -6.91 2.17 -1.06
C PRO A 12 -6.60 0.95 -0.16
N HIS A 13 -5.34 0.63 0.05
CA HIS A 13 -4.88 -0.50 0.85
C HIS A 13 -3.71 -0.13 1.76
N GLY A 14 -3.26 -1.06 2.60
CA GLY A 14 -2.08 -0.90 3.44
C GLY A 14 -0.77 -0.91 2.65
N LEU A 15 0.29 -0.39 3.25
CA LEU A 15 1.62 -0.39 2.65
C LEU A 15 2.28 -1.78 2.68
N GLY A 16 1.82 -2.69 3.54
CA GLY A 16 2.37 -4.03 3.62
C GLY A 16 1.65 -4.90 4.66
N HIS A 17 2.08 -6.13 4.76
CA HIS A 17 1.58 -7.13 5.69
C HIS A 17 2.70 -8.05 6.18
N ALA A 18 2.45 -8.79 7.26
CA ALA A 18 3.36 -9.84 7.70
C ALA A 18 3.42 -10.95 6.65
N MET A 19 4.63 -11.45 6.40
CA MET A 19 4.91 -12.58 5.53
C MET A 19 5.60 -13.70 6.34
N GLY A 20 5.17 -14.92 6.12
CA GLY A 20 5.68 -16.10 6.81
C GLY A 20 5.55 -17.36 5.97
N MET A 21 4.96 -18.41 6.52
CA MET A 21 4.69 -19.65 5.77
C MET A 21 3.63 -19.42 4.69
N ASP A 22 2.75 -18.47 4.90
CA ASP A 22 1.77 -17.99 3.92
C ASP A 22 2.10 -16.56 3.52
N VAL A 23 1.66 -16.15 2.33
CA VAL A 23 1.84 -14.79 1.80
C VAL A 23 1.29 -13.74 2.78
N HIS A 24 0.07 -13.95 3.28
CA HIS A 24 -0.49 -13.22 4.42
C HIS A 24 -0.34 -14.09 5.66
N ASP A 25 0.71 -13.87 6.43
CA ASP A 25 1.06 -14.75 7.54
C ASP A 25 -0.07 -14.83 8.58
N MET A 26 -0.47 -16.06 8.89
CA MET A 26 -1.49 -16.39 9.88
C MET A 26 -2.85 -15.69 9.71
N GLU A 27 -3.20 -15.22 8.51
CA GLU A 27 -4.44 -14.45 8.26
C GLU A 27 -5.71 -15.18 8.72
N ALA A 28 -5.72 -16.52 8.66
CA ALA A 28 -6.83 -17.35 9.13
C ALA A 28 -7.14 -17.21 10.62
N LEU A 29 -6.22 -16.72 11.43
CA LEU A 29 -6.43 -16.41 12.85
C LEU A 29 -7.14 -15.08 13.08
N GLY A 30 -7.33 -14.30 12.04
CA GLY A 30 -7.98 -12.99 12.05
C GLY A 30 -6.99 -11.83 12.12
N GLN A 31 -7.19 -10.89 11.22
CA GLN A 31 -6.34 -9.70 11.05
C GLN A 31 -6.08 -8.94 12.37
N VAL A 32 -7.11 -8.77 13.20
CA VAL A 32 -7.01 -8.05 14.49
C VAL A 32 -6.07 -8.77 15.46
N ASN A 33 -6.01 -10.10 15.40
CA ASN A 33 -5.21 -10.89 16.31
C ASN A 33 -3.73 -10.98 15.89
N VAL A 34 -3.45 -10.86 14.62
CA VAL A 34 -2.09 -11.07 14.06
C VAL A 34 -1.40 -9.75 13.75
N GLY A 35 -2.13 -8.83 13.14
CA GLY A 35 -1.60 -7.59 12.60
C GLY A 35 -1.70 -6.38 13.53
N TYR A 36 -2.30 -6.53 14.72
CA TYR A 36 -2.49 -5.45 15.68
C TYR A 36 -1.96 -5.85 17.07
N ASP A 37 -1.88 -4.88 17.96
CA ASP A 37 -1.43 -5.04 19.34
C ASP A 37 -2.31 -4.23 20.30
N ASP A 38 -1.90 -4.12 21.57
CA ASP A 38 -2.66 -3.39 22.57
C ASP A 38 -2.64 -1.85 22.37
N GLU A 39 -1.67 -1.34 21.61
CA GLU A 39 -1.46 0.09 21.35
C GLU A 39 -2.19 0.57 20.10
N THR A 40 -2.39 -0.33 19.11
CA THR A 40 -2.92 0.01 17.78
C THR A 40 -4.24 -0.72 17.53
N ARG A 41 -5.24 0.01 17.06
CA ARG A 41 -6.56 -0.52 16.73
C ARG A 41 -6.90 -0.29 15.25
N PRO A 42 -7.71 -1.16 14.63
CA PRO A 42 -8.23 -0.91 13.30
C PRO A 42 -8.96 0.43 13.21
N SER A 43 -8.89 1.06 12.05
CA SER A 43 -9.61 2.29 11.71
C SER A 43 -10.81 1.97 10.82
N ASP A 44 -11.90 2.73 10.96
CA ASP A 44 -13.05 2.65 10.05
C ASP A 44 -12.87 3.52 8.79
N GLN A 45 -11.77 4.28 8.70
CA GLN A 45 -11.50 5.15 7.57
C GLN A 45 -11.27 4.32 6.30
N PHE A 46 -11.90 4.70 5.20
CA PHE A 46 -11.65 4.10 3.88
C PHE A 46 -10.15 4.13 3.54
N GLY A 47 -9.63 3.03 3.02
CA GLY A 47 -8.20 2.83 2.75
C GLY A 47 -7.37 2.39 3.97
N LEU A 48 -7.89 2.54 5.20
CA LEU A 48 -7.24 2.08 6.44
C LEU A 48 -7.99 0.94 7.13
N ALA A 49 -9.26 0.74 6.82
CA ALA A 49 -10.10 -0.27 7.47
C ALA A 49 -9.65 -1.72 7.22
N SER A 50 -8.88 -1.95 6.15
CA SER A 50 -8.38 -3.27 5.75
C SER A 50 -6.87 -3.41 5.93
N LEU A 51 -6.23 -2.61 6.79
CA LEU A 51 -4.82 -2.78 7.10
C LEU A 51 -4.56 -4.13 7.75
N ARG A 52 -3.69 -4.93 7.15
CA ARG A 52 -3.27 -6.23 7.70
C ARG A 52 -2.19 -6.12 8.76
N PHE A 53 -1.42 -5.04 8.76
CA PHE A 53 -0.33 -4.82 9.69
C PHE A 53 -0.36 -3.37 10.21
N GLY A 54 -0.96 -3.19 11.38
CA GLY A 54 -1.08 -1.90 12.06
C GLY A 54 -0.23 -1.79 13.34
N ARG A 55 0.42 -2.90 13.76
CA ARG A 55 1.25 -2.93 14.97
C ARG A 55 2.64 -2.34 14.74
N ARG A 56 3.37 -2.09 15.83
CA ARG A 56 4.77 -1.65 15.80
C ARG A 56 5.64 -2.71 15.12
N LEU A 57 6.53 -2.26 14.23
CA LEU A 57 7.57 -3.11 13.66
C LEU A 57 8.59 -3.49 14.74
N GLU A 58 8.94 -4.76 14.83
CA GLU A 58 9.90 -5.32 15.75
C GLU A 58 11.03 -6.05 15.01
N VAL A 59 12.21 -6.11 15.60
CA VAL A 59 13.35 -6.85 15.03
C VAL A 59 12.96 -8.31 14.81
N GLY A 60 13.18 -8.80 13.60
CA GLY A 60 12.83 -10.15 13.18
C GLY A 60 11.50 -10.26 12.44
N HIS A 61 10.67 -9.22 12.41
CA HIS A 61 9.50 -9.23 11.53
C HIS A 61 9.93 -9.29 10.07
N VAL A 62 9.26 -10.12 9.30
CA VAL A 62 9.30 -10.13 7.83
C VAL A 62 7.98 -9.54 7.35
N VAL A 63 8.08 -8.50 6.55
CA VAL A 63 6.92 -7.75 6.05
C VAL A 63 7.12 -7.41 4.58
N THR A 64 6.02 -7.29 3.85
CA THR A 64 6.03 -6.69 2.51
C THR A 64 6.13 -5.16 2.62
N ASP A 65 6.69 -4.52 1.60
CA ASP A 65 6.60 -3.09 1.33
C ASP A 65 6.07 -2.94 -0.09
N GLU A 66 4.79 -2.59 -0.22
CA GLU A 66 4.03 -2.66 -1.47
C GLU A 66 3.33 -1.33 -1.82
N PRO A 67 4.11 -0.23 -1.94
CA PRO A 67 3.54 1.03 -2.38
C PRO A 67 2.94 0.91 -3.78
N GLY A 68 1.76 1.49 -3.96
CA GLY A 68 1.06 1.47 -5.24
C GLY A 68 0.32 2.78 -5.50
N ILE A 69 0.09 3.06 -6.78
CA ILE A 69 -0.76 4.15 -7.24
C ILE A 69 -1.77 3.57 -8.23
N TYR A 70 -3.05 3.80 -7.95
CA TYR A 70 -4.16 3.29 -8.75
C TYR A 70 -5.09 4.41 -9.15
N PHE A 71 -5.53 4.42 -10.40
CA PHE A 71 -6.57 5.31 -10.91
C PHE A 71 -7.79 4.45 -11.23
N ILE A 72 -8.74 4.41 -10.30
CA ILE A 72 -9.95 3.59 -10.39
C ILE A 72 -11.09 4.51 -10.87
N PRO A 73 -11.54 4.41 -12.14
CA PRO A 73 -12.48 5.35 -12.72
C PRO A 73 -13.76 5.54 -11.90
N ASP A 74 -14.38 4.44 -11.50
CA ASP A 74 -15.65 4.48 -10.74
C ASP A 74 -15.48 5.16 -9.37
N LEU A 75 -14.34 4.94 -8.70
CA LEU A 75 -14.05 5.58 -7.41
C LEU A 75 -13.77 7.08 -7.58
N ILE A 76 -13.06 7.46 -8.64
CA ILE A 76 -12.80 8.86 -9.00
C ILE A 76 -14.11 9.59 -9.26
N ASP A 77 -15.00 8.99 -10.06
CA ASP A 77 -16.31 9.57 -10.39
C ASP A 77 -17.21 9.70 -9.16
N LEU A 78 -17.22 8.68 -8.30
CA LEU A 78 -17.96 8.71 -7.04
C LEU A 78 -17.49 9.86 -6.15
N TRP A 79 -16.18 9.95 -5.88
CA TRP A 79 -15.63 10.97 -5.01
C TRP A 79 -15.82 12.39 -5.58
N ARG A 80 -15.69 12.53 -6.90
CA ARG A 80 -15.97 13.81 -7.59
C ARG A 80 -17.44 14.22 -7.42
N ALA A 81 -18.38 13.29 -7.62
CA ALA A 81 -19.81 13.57 -7.50
C ALA A 81 -20.22 13.93 -6.07
N GLU A 82 -19.61 13.30 -5.07
CA GLU A 82 -19.86 13.56 -3.65
C GLU A 82 -19.08 14.77 -3.10
N GLY A 83 -18.09 15.28 -3.84
CA GLY A 83 -17.17 16.32 -3.37
C GLY A 83 -16.21 15.81 -2.29
N THR A 84 -16.01 14.50 -2.20
CA THR A 84 -15.16 13.87 -1.18
C THR A 84 -13.72 14.33 -1.33
N ASN A 85 -13.15 14.92 -0.27
CA ASN A 85 -11.77 15.43 -0.24
C ASN A 85 -11.42 16.45 -1.35
N SER A 86 -12.41 17.20 -1.87
CA SER A 86 -12.22 18.17 -2.96
C SER A 86 -11.19 19.27 -2.65
N ASP A 87 -10.96 19.58 -1.36
CA ASP A 87 -9.93 20.52 -0.93
C ASP A 87 -8.50 20.03 -1.17
N PHE A 88 -8.33 18.72 -1.37
CA PHE A 88 -7.02 18.08 -1.54
C PHE A 88 -6.81 17.49 -2.92
N LEU A 89 -7.88 17.28 -3.71
CA LEU A 89 -7.89 16.54 -4.96
C LEU A 89 -8.24 17.44 -6.14
N ASN A 90 -7.36 17.48 -7.14
CA ASN A 90 -7.64 18.14 -8.41
C ASN A 90 -8.28 17.14 -9.38
N PHE A 91 -9.60 16.99 -9.31
CA PHE A 91 -10.34 16.03 -10.14
C PHE A 91 -10.20 16.28 -11.64
N ASP A 92 -10.00 17.52 -12.08
CA ASP A 92 -9.81 17.82 -13.50
C ASP A 92 -8.46 17.29 -14.02
N ALA A 93 -7.41 17.37 -13.20
CA ALA A 93 -6.13 16.75 -13.51
C ALA A 93 -6.20 15.21 -13.42
N ILE A 94 -6.91 14.67 -12.42
CA ILE A 94 -7.06 13.23 -12.20
C ILE A 94 -7.80 12.56 -13.37
N GLU A 95 -8.75 13.25 -13.99
CA GLU A 95 -9.52 12.75 -15.14
C GLU A 95 -8.64 12.21 -16.26
N SER A 96 -7.50 12.87 -16.54
CA SER A 96 -6.59 12.45 -17.60
C SER A 96 -5.83 11.15 -17.31
N TYR A 97 -5.92 10.61 -16.09
CA TYR A 97 -5.23 9.37 -15.69
C TYR A 97 -6.18 8.17 -15.55
N LYS A 98 -7.46 8.31 -15.82
CA LYS A 98 -8.44 7.22 -15.66
C LYS A 98 -8.11 5.96 -16.47
N ASP A 99 -7.46 6.12 -17.62
CA ASP A 99 -7.07 4.99 -18.48
C ASP A 99 -5.71 4.38 -18.09
N PHE A 100 -5.03 4.95 -17.09
CA PHE A 100 -3.72 4.45 -16.67
C PHE A 100 -3.80 3.09 -15.97
N GLY A 101 -4.85 2.85 -15.19
CA GLY A 101 -4.98 1.66 -14.33
C GLY A 101 -4.22 1.83 -13.02
N GLY A 102 -3.14 1.09 -12.83
CA GLY A 102 -2.33 1.18 -11.61
C GLY A 102 -0.98 0.52 -11.75
N ILE A 103 -0.09 0.85 -10.82
CA ILE A 103 1.23 0.24 -10.69
C ILE A 103 1.55 0.05 -9.20
N ARG A 104 2.17 -1.08 -8.85
CA ARG A 104 2.69 -1.39 -7.53
C ARG A 104 4.10 -1.96 -7.66
N ILE A 105 4.97 -1.55 -6.75
CA ILE A 105 6.27 -2.16 -6.51
C ILE A 105 6.15 -2.89 -5.19
N GLU A 106 6.68 -4.10 -5.08
CA GLU A 106 6.55 -4.92 -3.88
C GLU A 106 7.86 -5.62 -3.56
N ASP A 107 8.35 -5.41 -2.35
CA ASP A 107 9.56 -5.98 -1.82
C ASP A 107 9.32 -6.65 -0.48
N ASP A 108 10.13 -7.67 -0.16
CA ASP A 108 10.13 -8.34 1.15
C ASP A 108 11.26 -7.82 2.01
N LEU A 109 10.92 -7.38 3.22
CA LEU A 109 11.83 -6.75 4.16
C LEU A 109 11.92 -7.53 5.47
N LEU A 110 13.15 -7.76 5.93
CA LEU A 110 13.42 -8.17 7.31
C LEU A 110 13.70 -6.93 8.15
N ILE A 111 12.96 -6.74 9.23
CA ILE A 111 13.19 -5.64 10.19
C ILE A 111 14.41 -5.96 11.04
N THR A 112 15.35 -5.01 11.12
CA THR A 112 16.59 -5.09 11.88
C THR A 112 16.61 -4.09 13.02
N ALA A 113 17.66 -4.12 13.87
CA ALA A 113 17.78 -3.20 14.99
C ALA A 113 17.96 -1.73 14.59
N ASP A 114 18.47 -1.48 13.39
CA ASP A 114 18.83 -0.17 12.86
C ASP A 114 18.09 0.22 11.57
N GLY A 115 17.11 -0.60 11.15
CA GLY A 115 16.33 -0.34 9.94
C GLY A 115 15.70 -1.60 9.37
N CYS A 116 15.92 -1.85 8.09
CA CYS A 116 15.46 -3.06 7.43
C CYS A 116 16.49 -3.61 6.44
N ARG A 117 16.34 -4.88 6.10
CA ARG A 117 17.14 -5.56 5.08
C ARG A 117 16.22 -6.16 4.02
N PHE A 118 16.46 -5.81 2.78
CA PHE A 118 15.84 -6.43 1.63
C PHE A 118 16.16 -7.93 1.55
N LEU A 119 15.16 -8.77 1.28
CA LEU A 119 15.32 -10.23 1.27
C LEU A 119 15.58 -10.81 -0.10
N GLY A 120 15.35 -10.05 -1.17
CA GLY A 120 15.68 -10.46 -2.53
C GLY A 120 17.19 -10.56 -2.76
N THR A 121 17.59 -11.37 -3.75
CA THR A 121 18.99 -11.46 -4.20
C THR A 121 19.37 -10.32 -5.12
N GLU A 122 18.40 -9.80 -5.86
CA GLU A 122 18.53 -8.68 -6.79
C GLU A 122 17.28 -7.81 -6.69
N LEU A 123 17.46 -6.49 -6.81
CA LEU A 123 16.33 -5.57 -6.90
C LEU A 123 15.65 -5.70 -8.27
N VAL A 124 14.34 -5.76 -8.25
CA VAL A 124 13.53 -5.63 -9.47
C VAL A 124 13.69 -4.19 -9.99
N PRO A 125 13.89 -3.99 -11.30
CA PRO A 125 13.95 -2.64 -11.87
C PRO A 125 12.66 -1.87 -11.58
N TYR A 126 12.78 -0.65 -11.06
CA TYR A 126 11.63 0.21 -10.74
C TYR A 126 11.76 1.63 -11.35
N HIS A 127 12.95 2.03 -11.76
CA HIS A 127 13.10 3.25 -12.57
C HIS A 127 12.69 2.96 -14.02
N SER A 128 11.99 3.89 -14.66
CA SER A 128 11.46 3.72 -16.02
C SER A 128 12.53 3.27 -17.03
N ASP A 129 13.68 3.91 -17.03
CA ASP A 129 14.77 3.60 -17.95
C ASP A 129 15.32 2.18 -17.74
N ASP A 130 15.41 1.72 -16.49
CA ASP A 130 15.85 0.37 -16.14
C ASP A 130 14.82 -0.69 -16.53
N VAL A 131 13.52 -0.39 -16.35
CA VAL A 131 12.42 -1.26 -16.77
C VAL A 131 12.41 -1.39 -18.30
N GLU A 132 12.52 -0.28 -19.02
CA GLU A 132 12.59 -0.28 -20.49
C GLU A 132 13.81 -1.07 -20.99
N ALA A 133 14.98 -0.88 -20.39
CA ALA A 133 16.19 -1.63 -20.73
C ALA A 133 16.07 -3.13 -20.43
N PHE A 134 15.37 -3.49 -19.35
CA PHE A 134 15.10 -4.89 -18.99
C PHE A 134 14.15 -5.57 -19.99
N LEU A 135 13.08 -4.89 -20.39
CA LEU A 135 12.09 -5.40 -21.33
C LEU A 135 12.59 -5.45 -22.78
N ALA A 136 13.63 -4.69 -23.12
CA ALA A 136 14.25 -4.68 -24.46
C ALA A 136 15.24 -5.83 -24.70
N ARG A 137 15.50 -6.70 -23.72
CA ARG A 137 16.41 -7.86 -23.83
C ARG A 137 15.69 -9.07 -24.41
#